data_4c6a106531a81dae4acb83cea8b2ce5b
#
_entry.id   4c6a106531a81dae4acb83cea8b2ce5b
#
_cell.length_a   1.000
_cell.length_b   1.000
_cell.length_c   1.000
_cell.angle_alpha   90.00
_cell.angle_beta   90.00
_cell.angle_gamma   90.00
#
_symmetry.space_group_name_H-M   'P 1'
#
loop_
_entity.id
_entity.type
_entity.pdbx_description
1 polymer ?
#
loop_
_entity_poly.entity_id
_entity_poly.type
_entity_poly.pdbx_seq_one_letter_code
_entity_poly.pdbx_strand_id
1 'polypeptide(L)'
;MMPFLLQTQHLVHQFNNGTKALDGVNWEVTAGEFIVLSGSNGSGKTVLVRHFNGLLRPTSGQVLLNGISVHQQLQHARQTIGMVFQDAASQIVAQTVYDDVAFGPENLRLSMEEIDKRVKESLANVGLTNLENQHPYELSGGQQRRLAIAGVLAMKPQMIIFDEPFNGLDYEGVVQTLQQIVQLHQNGHTILVITHDLEKVLAHATRLCIMQQGDIRLDGLPEEVLSHVEKYSVKRPSPSQRLIETMTWLR
;
A
#
# COMPACT_ATOMS: atom_id res chain seq x y z
N MET A 1 -25.03 0.28 -8.36
CA MET A 1 -23.83 -0.32 -7.77
C MET A 1 -22.65 0.58 -8.10
N MET A 2 -21.88 1.03 -7.12
CA MET A 2 -20.62 1.69 -7.44
C MET A 2 -19.70 0.63 -8.05
N PRO A 3 -19.05 0.90 -9.20
CA PRO A 3 -18.14 -0.06 -9.80
C PRO A 3 -16.94 -0.23 -8.85
N PHE A 4 -16.46 -1.47 -8.70
CA PHE A 4 -15.23 -1.75 -7.93
C PHE A 4 -14.04 -1.05 -8.60
N LEU A 5 -13.19 -0.43 -7.79
CA LEU A 5 -11.91 0.11 -8.24
C LEU A 5 -10.99 -1.01 -8.74
N LEU A 6 -10.91 -2.08 -7.95
CA LEU A 6 -10.07 -3.24 -8.24
C LEU A 6 -10.85 -4.54 -7.97
N GLN A 7 -10.63 -5.55 -8.82
CA GLN A 7 -11.22 -6.88 -8.65
C GLN A 7 -10.21 -7.95 -9.06
N THR A 8 -10.07 -9.00 -8.25
CA THR A 8 -9.38 -10.24 -8.66
C THR A 8 -10.41 -11.32 -8.97
N GLN A 9 -10.17 -12.10 -10.02
CA GLN A 9 -11.05 -13.18 -10.44
C GLN A 9 -10.23 -14.46 -10.59
N HIS A 10 -10.46 -15.42 -9.70
CA HIS A 10 -9.77 -16.72 -9.64
C HIS A 10 -8.26 -16.60 -9.77
N LEU A 11 -7.68 -15.59 -9.08
CA LEU A 11 -6.27 -15.23 -9.22
C LEU A 11 -5.36 -16.31 -8.63
N VAL A 12 -4.53 -16.92 -9.47
CA VAL A 12 -3.53 -17.92 -9.09
C VAL A 12 -2.14 -17.40 -9.41
N HIS A 13 -1.22 -17.58 -8.49
CA HIS A 13 0.21 -17.38 -8.72
C HIS A 13 1.01 -18.57 -8.22
N GLN A 14 1.73 -19.21 -9.13
CA GLN A 14 2.65 -20.30 -8.84
C GLN A 14 4.05 -19.91 -9.29
N PHE A 15 5.01 -20.01 -8.39
CA PHE A 15 6.42 -19.79 -8.70
C PHE A 15 7.02 -20.94 -9.52
N ASN A 16 8.14 -20.70 -10.18
CA ASN A 16 8.83 -21.69 -11.02
C ASN A 16 9.24 -22.96 -10.26
N ASN A 17 9.42 -22.87 -8.95
CA ASN A 17 9.71 -24.02 -8.08
C ASN A 17 8.47 -24.86 -7.71
N GLY A 18 7.31 -24.54 -8.28
CA GLY A 18 6.05 -25.23 -8.01
C GLY A 18 5.27 -24.72 -6.79
N THR A 19 5.84 -23.82 -5.98
CA THR A 19 5.14 -23.26 -4.81
C THR A 19 3.99 -22.37 -5.25
N LYS A 20 2.77 -22.68 -4.81
CA LYS A 20 1.59 -21.87 -5.07
C LYS A 20 1.46 -20.80 -3.98
N ALA A 21 1.62 -19.53 -4.37
CA ALA A 21 1.53 -18.39 -3.47
C ALA A 21 0.12 -17.79 -3.39
N LEU A 22 -0.68 -17.92 -4.48
CA LEU A 22 -2.09 -17.55 -4.53
C LEU A 22 -2.88 -18.70 -5.12
N ASP A 23 -4.05 -18.99 -4.56
CA ASP A 23 -4.88 -20.16 -4.92
C ASP A 23 -6.33 -19.78 -5.20
N GLY A 24 -6.57 -19.11 -6.34
CA GLY A 24 -7.91 -18.81 -6.81
C GLY A 24 -8.55 -17.60 -6.11
N VAL A 25 -7.76 -16.60 -5.68
CA VAL A 25 -8.26 -15.43 -4.94
C VAL A 25 -9.30 -14.65 -5.73
N ASN A 26 -10.48 -14.48 -5.12
CA ASN A 26 -11.54 -13.58 -5.57
C ASN A 26 -11.69 -12.47 -4.52
N TRP A 27 -11.40 -11.23 -4.92
CA TRP A 27 -11.44 -10.10 -4.02
C TRP A 27 -11.80 -8.81 -4.76
N GLU A 28 -12.47 -7.91 -4.06
CA GLU A 28 -12.99 -6.66 -4.60
C GLU A 28 -12.61 -5.52 -3.67
N VAL A 29 -12.19 -4.40 -4.25
CA VAL A 29 -11.85 -3.17 -3.54
C VAL A 29 -12.68 -2.03 -4.11
N THR A 30 -13.37 -1.31 -3.23
CA THR A 30 -14.14 -0.13 -3.57
C THR A 30 -13.30 1.14 -3.36
N ALA A 31 -13.50 2.15 -4.19
CA ALA A 31 -12.81 3.42 -4.02
C ALA A 31 -13.16 4.06 -2.67
N GLY A 32 -12.17 4.65 -1.99
CA GLY A 32 -12.32 5.31 -0.70
C GLY A 32 -12.26 4.39 0.53
N GLU A 33 -12.06 3.08 0.36
CA GLU A 33 -11.85 2.18 1.50
C GLU A 33 -10.48 2.41 2.16
N PHE A 34 -10.41 2.21 3.47
CA PHE A 34 -9.17 2.01 4.22
C PHE A 34 -9.11 0.54 4.64
N ILE A 35 -8.30 -0.25 3.94
CA ILE A 35 -8.21 -1.69 4.13
C ILE A 35 -6.94 -2.05 4.89
N VAL A 36 -7.07 -2.87 5.92
CA VAL A 36 -5.92 -3.56 6.54
C VAL A 36 -5.92 -5.01 6.09
N LEU A 37 -4.85 -5.43 5.43
CA LEU A 37 -4.61 -6.82 5.02
C LEU A 37 -3.56 -7.44 5.93
N SER A 38 -3.96 -8.42 6.72
CA SER A 38 -3.08 -9.12 7.65
C SER A 38 -3.03 -10.63 7.36
N GLY A 39 -2.16 -11.34 8.03
CA GLY A 39 -1.94 -12.78 7.86
C GLY A 39 -0.50 -13.16 8.17
N SER A 40 -0.23 -14.45 8.38
CA SER A 40 1.12 -14.96 8.68
C SER A 40 2.11 -14.65 7.56
N ASN A 41 3.41 -14.69 7.89
CA ASN A 41 4.46 -14.61 6.88
C ASN A 41 4.31 -15.76 5.88
N GLY A 42 4.48 -15.47 4.59
CA GLY A 42 4.28 -16.45 3.52
C GLY A 42 2.82 -16.70 3.15
N SER A 43 1.83 -16.00 3.73
CA SER A 43 0.41 -16.20 3.37
C SER A 43 0.05 -15.69 1.97
N GLY A 44 0.93 -14.93 1.29
CA GLY A 44 0.73 -14.46 -0.09
C GLY A 44 0.40 -12.96 -0.22
N LYS A 45 0.34 -12.17 0.88
CA LYS A 45 -0.06 -10.75 0.88
C LYS A 45 0.71 -9.89 -0.12
N THR A 46 2.04 -9.87 -0.02
CA THR A 46 2.91 -9.11 -0.93
C THR A 46 2.79 -9.61 -2.37
N VAL A 47 2.64 -10.93 -2.57
CA VAL A 47 2.41 -11.51 -3.91
C VAL A 47 1.10 -11.01 -4.48
N LEU A 48 0.02 -11.02 -3.69
CA LEU A 48 -1.30 -10.53 -4.10
C LEU A 48 -1.24 -9.08 -4.59
N VAL A 49 -0.71 -8.16 -3.77
CA VAL A 49 -0.71 -6.72 -4.11
C VAL A 49 0.21 -6.39 -5.29
N ARG A 50 1.27 -7.16 -5.52
CA ARG A 50 2.13 -6.99 -6.71
C ARG A 50 1.45 -7.32 -8.03
N HIS A 51 0.32 -8.02 -8.02
CA HIS A 51 -0.51 -8.21 -9.22
C HIS A 51 -1.37 -6.98 -9.53
N PHE A 52 -1.69 -6.16 -8.52
CA PHE A 52 -2.62 -5.03 -8.68
C PHE A 52 -2.08 -3.93 -9.60
N ASN A 53 -0.77 -3.70 -9.58
CA ASN A 53 -0.10 -2.74 -10.47
C ASN A 53 0.74 -3.42 -11.58
N GLY A 54 0.55 -4.75 -11.78
CA GLY A 54 1.19 -5.52 -12.83
C GLY A 54 2.69 -5.75 -12.65
N LEU A 55 3.22 -5.69 -11.40
CA LEU A 55 4.59 -6.11 -11.07
C LEU A 55 4.76 -7.64 -11.19
N LEU A 56 3.69 -8.39 -10.95
CA LEU A 56 3.64 -9.83 -11.20
C LEU A 56 2.54 -10.17 -12.21
N ARG A 57 2.79 -11.22 -12.99
CA ARG A 57 1.81 -11.76 -13.91
C ARG A 57 1.15 -13.00 -13.30
N PRO A 58 -0.20 -13.13 -13.35
CA PRO A 58 -0.88 -14.31 -12.84
C PRO A 58 -0.51 -15.56 -13.65
N THR A 59 -0.46 -16.71 -12.97
CA THR A 59 -0.39 -18.03 -13.62
C THR A 59 -1.72 -18.36 -14.27
N SER A 60 -2.83 -18.03 -13.59
CA SER A 60 -4.20 -18.09 -14.15
C SER A 60 -5.10 -17.09 -13.41
N GLY A 61 -6.31 -16.86 -13.94
CA GLY A 61 -7.19 -15.81 -13.47
C GLY A 61 -6.76 -14.44 -13.96
N GLN A 62 -7.29 -13.37 -13.35
CA GLN A 62 -7.00 -12.00 -13.77
C GLN A 62 -7.21 -10.99 -12.64
N VAL A 63 -6.61 -9.81 -12.85
CA VAL A 63 -6.87 -8.61 -12.05
C VAL A 63 -7.47 -7.55 -12.96
N LEU A 64 -8.59 -6.98 -12.54
CA LEU A 64 -9.29 -5.91 -13.23
C LEU A 64 -9.17 -4.61 -12.43
N LEU A 65 -8.83 -3.54 -13.10
CA LEU A 65 -8.85 -2.17 -12.60
C LEU A 65 -9.93 -1.41 -13.36
N ASN A 66 -10.93 -0.90 -12.65
CA ASN A 66 -12.11 -0.27 -13.27
C ASN A 66 -12.75 -1.15 -14.39
N GLY A 67 -12.77 -2.48 -14.19
CA GLY A 67 -13.31 -3.46 -15.13
C GLY A 67 -12.40 -3.84 -16.30
N ILE A 68 -11.19 -3.27 -16.40
CA ILE A 68 -10.22 -3.55 -17.47
C ILE A 68 -9.04 -4.33 -16.90
N SER A 69 -8.57 -5.37 -17.62
CA SER A 69 -7.43 -6.16 -17.18
C SER A 69 -6.16 -5.29 -17.00
N VAL A 70 -5.54 -5.40 -15.83
CA VAL A 70 -4.28 -4.71 -15.50
C VAL A 70 -3.20 -4.96 -16.55
N HIS A 71 -3.12 -6.18 -17.09
CA HIS A 71 -2.12 -6.52 -18.10
C HIS A 71 -2.39 -5.96 -19.49
N GLN A 72 -3.60 -5.49 -19.76
CA GLN A 72 -3.94 -4.77 -21.00
C GLN A 72 -3.55 -3.30 -20.91
N GLN A 73 -3.46 -2.73 -19.71
CA GLN A 73 -3.20 -1.30 -19.48
C GLN A 73 -2.20 -1.08 -18.34
N LEU A 74 -1.00 -1.67 -18.43
CA LEU A 74 0.02 -1.63 -17.36
C LEU A 74 0.40 -0.21 -16.93
N GLN A 75 0.53 0.73 -17.87
CA GLN A 75 0.88 2.11 -17.56
C GLN A 75 -0.22 2.78 -16.73
N HIS A 76 -1.49 2.59 -17.12
CA HIS A 76 -2.63 3.09 -16.37
C HIS A 76 -2.73 2.46 -14.98
N ALA A 77 -2.51 1.14 -14.87
CA ALA A 77 -2.52 0.46 -13.57
C ALA A 77 -1.43 1.00 -12.63
N ARG A 78 -0.21 1.22 -13.11
CA ARG A 78 0.91 1.78 -12.33
C ARG A 78 0.70 3.24 -11.95
N GLN A 79 -0.02 4.01 -12.75
CA GLN A 79 -0.42 5.37 -12.41
C GLN A 79 -1.53 5.36 -11.35
N THR A 80 -2.53 4.49 -11.50
CA THR A 80 -3.71 4.47 -10.63
C THR A 80 -3.43 3.84 -9.27
N ILE A 81 -2.52 2.84 -9.22
CA ILE A 81 -2.17 2.10 -8.00
C ILE A 81 -0.70 2.32 -7.68
N GLY A 82 -0.45 3.19 -6.71
CA GLY A 82 0.87 3.41 -6.13
C GLY A 82 1.20 2.37 -5.08
N MET A 83 2.49 2.02 -4.93
CA MET A 83 2.95 1.06 -3.94
C MET A 83 4.20 1.59 -3.24
N VAL A 84 4.16 1.61 -1.92
CA VAL A 84 5.30 1.89 -1.04
C VAL A 84 5.77 0.56 -0.46
N PHE A 85 6.99 0.15 -0.81
CA PHE A 85 7.55 -1.13 -0.39
C PHE A 85 8.04 -1.09 1.07
N GLN A 86 8.16 -2.26 1.68
CA GLN A 86 8.68 -2.45 3.03
C GLN A 86 10.07 -1.82 3.20
N ASP A 87 10.96 -2.04 2.25
CA ASP A 87 12.26 -1.36 2.15
C ASP A 87 12.13 -0.16 1.20
N ALA A 88 11.83 1.00 1.77
CA ALA A 88 11.67 2.24 1.01
C ALA A 88 12.99 2.68 0.33
N ALA A 89 14.16 2.38 0.92
CA ALA A 89 15.43 2.74 0.34
C ALA A 89 15.68 2.01 -0.99
N SER A 90 15.22 0.77 -1.13
CA SER A 90 15.32 0.01 -2.39
C SER A 90 14.45 0.57 -3.52
N GLN A 91 13.53 1.47 -3.20
CA GLN A 91 12.64 2.11 -4.18
C GLN A 91 13.26 3.37 -4.79
N ILE A 92 14.28 3.94 -4.13
CA ILE A 92 14.97 5.16 -4.55
C ILE A 92 15.92 4.82 -5.69
N VAL A 93 15.82 5.53 -6.82
CA VAL A 93 16.56 5.23 -8.05
C VAL A 93 17.39 6.42 -8.59
N ALA A 94 17.15 7.64 -8.10
CA ALA A 94 17.77 8.85 -8.64
C ALA A 94 18.89 9.40 -7.74
N GLN A 95 19.64 10.40 -8.26
CA GLN A 95 20.75 11.05 -7.56
C GLN A 95 20.32 12.23 -6.73
N THR A 96 19.16 12.83 -7.01
CA THR A 96 18.60 13.92 -6.20
C THR A 96 17.18 13.55 -5.74
N VAL A 97 16.75 14.15 -4.65
CA VAL A 97 15.36 14.03 -4.14
C VAL A 97 14.37 14.49 -5.20
N TYR A 98 14.67 15.57 -5.92
CA TYR A 98 13.83 16.08 -7.01
C TYR A 98 13.67 15.04 -8.12
N ASP A 99 14.78 14.53 -8.63
CA ASP A 99 14.78 13.57 -9.75
C ASP A 99 14.06 12.28 -9.38
N ASP A 100 14.18 11.83 -8.14
CA ASP A 100 13.49 10.62 -7.66
C ASP A 100 11.97 10.79 -7.69
N VAL A 101 11.47 11.93 -7.24
CA VAL A 101 10.02 12.26 -7.29
C VAL A 101 9.56 12.53 -8.73
N ALA A 102 10.40 13.13 -9.57
CA ALA A 102 10.12 13.42 -10.97
C ALA A 102 10.05 12.17 -11.84
N PHE A 103 10.73 11.08 -11.46
CA PHE A 103 10.88 9.86 -12.25
C PHE A 103 9.55 9.29 -12.76
N GLY A 104 8.53 9.21 -11.89
CA GLY A 104 7.19 8.74 -12.26
C GLY A 104 6.51 9.65 -13.30
N PRO A 105 6.33 10.95 -13.00
CA PRO A 105 5.77 11.95 -13.92
C PRO A 105 6.49 12.03 -15.27
N GLU A 106 7.83 11.90 -15.31
CA GLU A 106 8.60 11.85 -16.56
C GLU A 106 8.23 10.64 -17.42
N ASN A 107 8.10 9.47 -16.80
CA ASN A 107 7.65 8.25 -17.49
C ASN A 107 6.22 8.36 -18.03
N LEU A 108 5.39 9.24 -17.47
CA LEU A 108 4.09 9.62 -18.02
C LEU A 108 4.18 10.63 -19.15
N ARG A 109 5.39 11.14 -19.47
CA ARG A 109 5.65 12.14 -20.52
C ARG A 109 4.86 13.43 -20.30
N LEU A 110 4.75 13.87 -19.06
CA LEU A 110 4.12 15.14 -18.71
C LEU A 110 5.01 16.32 -19.11
N SER A 111 4.43 17.52 -19.22
CA SER A 111 5.21 18.74 -19.43
C SER A 111 6.12 19.04 -18.23
N MET A 112 7.25 19.70 -18.47
CA MET A 112 8.17 20.11 -17.39
C MET A 112 7.48 20.93 -16.31
N GLU A 113 6.53 21.80 -16.69
CA GLU A 113 5.75 22.61 -15.75
C GLU A 113 4.87 21.74 -14.83
N GLU A 114 4.19 20.72 -15.40
CA GLU A 114 3.37 19.80 -14.59
C GLU A 114 4.24 18.88 -13.72
N ILE A 115 5.42 18.45 -14.21
CA ILE A 115 6.39 17.67 -13.42
C ILE A 115 6.84 18.49 -12.21
N ASP A 116 7.36 19.72 -12.43
CA ASP A 116 7.86 20.59 -11.36
C ASP A 116 6.76 20.87 -10.32
N LYS A 117 5.54 21.15 -10.77
CA LYS A 117 4.38 21.34 -9.90
C LYS A 117 4.12 20.10 -9.04
N ARG A 118 4.06 18.91 -9.63
CA ARG A 118 3.79 17.66 -8.91
C ARG A 118 4.88 17.30 -7.93
N VAL A 119 6.15 17.51 -8.29
CA VAL A 119 7.30 17.29 -7.42
C VAL A 119 7.19 18.18 -6.19
N LYS A 120 7.00 19.50 -6.36
CA LYS A 120 6.89 20.45 -5.25
C LYS A 120 5.69 20.15 -4.34
N GLU A 121 4.52 19.87 -4.93
CA GLU A 121 3.32 19.48 -4.16
C GLU A 121 3.57 18.19 -3.36
N SER A 122 4.19 17.18 -3.97
CA SER A 122 4.46 15.89 -3.32
C SER A 122 5.48 16.02 -2.19
N LEU A 123 6.57 16.76 -2.40
CA LEU A 123 7.56 17.01 -1.37
C LEU A 123 7.00 17.82 -0.20
N ALA A 124 6.15 18.81 -0.47
CA ALA A 124 5.46 19.56 0.57
C ALA A 124 4.53 18.68 1.41
N ASN A 125 3.78 17.78 0.77
CA ASN A 125 2.86 16.85 1.43
C ASN A 125 3.57 15.89 2.41
N VAL A 126 4.84 15.58 2.17
CA VAL A 126 5.62 14.68 3.02
C VAL A 126 6.65 15.42 3.91
N GLY A 127 6.66 16.75 3.90
CA GLY A 127 7.57 17.57 4.73
C GLY A 127 9.05 17.46 4.33
N LEU A 128 9.33 17.35 3.01
CA LEU A 128 10.68 17.31 2.46
C LEU A 128 11.01 18.55 1.60
N THR A 129 10.26 19.64 1.79
CA THR A 129 10.56 20.93 1.14
C THR A 129 11.97 21.39 1.50
N ASN A 130 12.68 22.00 0.56
CA ASN A 130 14.09 22.43 0.65
C ASN A 130 15.15 21.30 0.69
N LEU A 131 14.76 20.07 0.40
CA LEU A 131 15.70 18.95 0.27
C LEU A 131 15.86 18.49 -1.19
N GLU A 132 15.30 19.21 -2.15
CA GLU A 132 15.19 18.84 -3.56
C GLU A 132 16.53 18.45 -4.20
N ASN A 133 17.59 19.22 -3.83
CA ASN A 133 18.94 19.05 -4.39
C ASN A 133 19.81 18.07 -3.60
N GLN A 134 19.31 17.54 -2.46
CA GLN A 134 20.08 16.60 -1.66
C GLN A 134 20.14 15.23 -2.32
N HIS A 135 21.22 14.50 -2.04
CA HIS A 135 21.34 13.11 -2.43
C HIS A 135 20.47 12.24 -1.51
N PRO A 136 19.62 11.36 -2.04
CA PRO A 136 18.70 10.55 -1.22
C PRO A 136 19.35 9.72 -0.11
N TYR A 137 20.60 9.29 -0.29
CA TYR A 137 21.36 8.55 0.73
C TYR A 137 21.84 9.42 1.90
N GLU A 138 21.75 10.75 1.81
CA GLU A 138 22.02 11.66 2.92
C GLU A 138 20.80 11.82 3.84
N LEU A 139 19.63 11.34 3.40
CA LEU A 139 18.39 11.37 4.15
C LEU A 139 18.40 10.29 5.24
N SER A 140 17.80 10.62 6.40
CA SER A 140 17.49 9.60 7.41
C SER A 140 16.51 8.54 6.88
N GLY A 141 16.46 7.35 7.48
CA GLY A 141 15.54 6.30 7.05
C GLY A 141 14.08 6.74 7.01
N GLY A 142 13.64 7.57 7.97
CA GLY A 142 12.31 8.17 7.96
C GLY A 142 12.10 9.15 6.79
N GLN A 143 13.13 9.95 6.45
CA GLN A 143 13.09 10.85 5.29
C GLN A 143 13.08 10.05 3.97
N GLN A 144 13.86 8.97 3.85
CA GLN A 144 13.84 8.10 2.68
C GLN A 144 12.47 7.45 2.47
N ARG A 145 11.79 7.04 3.56
CA ARG A 145 10.42 6.53 3.47
C ARG A 145 9.44 7.62 3.00
N ARG A 146 9.56 8.84 3.52
CA ARG A 146 8.75 9.97 3.04
C ARG A 146 9.05 10.31 1.57
N LEU A 147 10.30 10.18 1.13
CA LEU A 147 10.67 10.35 -0.28
C LEU A 147 9.97 9.30 -1.16
N ALA A 148 10.00 8.03 -0.78
CA ALA A 148 9.27 6.98 -1.51
C ALA A 148 7.75 7.28 -1.61
N ILE A 149 7.15 7.78 -0.53
CA ILE A 149 5.74 8.23 -0.54
C ILE A 149 5.56 9.40 -1.51
N ALA A 150 6.46 10.40 -1.52
CA ALA A 150 6.39 11.53 -2.45
C ALA A 150 6.45 11.10 -3.91
N GLY A 151 7.35 10.17 -4.26
CA GLY A 151 7.44 9.59 -5.60
C GLY A 151 6.15 8.91 -6.04
N VAL A 152 5.48 8.21 -5.12
CA VAL A 152 4.16 7.62 -5.38
C VAL A 152 3.09 8.70 -5.57
N LEU A 153 3.06 9.72 -4.72
CA LEU A 153 2.06 10.81 -4.79
C LEU A 153 2.16 11.65 -6.06
N ALA A 154 3.36 11.85 -6.60
CA ALA A 154 3.59 12.58 -7.84
C ALA A 154 2.89 11.94 -9.05
N MET A 155 2.58 10.64 -8.98
CA MET A 155 1.79 9.93 -9.98
C MET A 155 0.28 10.22 -9.87
N LYS A 156 -0.19 10.87 -8.80
CA LYS A 156 -1.61 11.12 -8.47
C LYS A 156 -2.46 9.83 -8.47
N PRO A 157 -2.07 8.81 -7.67
CA PRO A 157 -2.77 7.53 -7.65
C PRO A 157 -4.15 7.65 -7.03
N GLN A 158 -5.09 6.77 -7.42
CA GLN A 158 -6.38 6.61 -6.74
C GLN A 158 -6.28 5.68 -5.53
N MET A 159 -5.36 4.71 -5.58
CA MET A 159 -5.11 3.76 -4.50
C MET A 159 -3.62 3.75 -4.15
N ILE A 160 -3.32 3.69 -2.86
CA ILE A 160 -1.96 3.58 -2.35
C ILE A 160 -1.86 2.35 -1.47
N ILE A 161 -0.89 1.49 -1.78
CA ILE A 161 -0.59 0.27 -1.04
C ILE A 161 0.67 0.51 -0.21
N PHE A 162 0.61 0.23 1.07
CA PHE A 162 1.74 0.26 1.99
C PHE A 162 2.06 -1.16 2.45
N ASP A 163 3.19 -1.69 2.04
CA ASP A 163 3.65 -3.04 2.42
C ASP A 163 4.53 -2.93 3.66
N GLU A 164 4.02 -3.35 4.84
CA GLU A 164 4.67 -3.32 6.15
C GLU A 164 5.28 -1.94 6.50
N PRO A 165 4.49 -0.84 6.49
CA PRO A 165 5.01 0.53 6.59
C PRO A 165 5.63 0.86 7.95
N PHE A 166 5.41 0.06 8.97
CA PHE A 166 5.87 0.33 10.34
C PHE A 166 7.15 -0.42 10.71
N ASN A 167 7.62 -1.32 9.84
CA ASN A 167 8.79 -2.13 10.11
C ASN A 167 10.06 -1.29 10.22
N GLY A 168 10.86 -1.58 11.27
CA GLY A 168 12.15 -0.93 11.51
C GLY A 168 12.08 0.53 11.96
N LEU A 169 10.88 1.05 12.26
CA LEU A 169 10.70 2.40 12.80
C LEU A 169 10.64 2.38 14.33
N ASP A 170 11.19 3.45 14.93
CA ASP A 170 10.93 3.80 16.31
C ASP A 170 9.48 4.32 16.49
N TYR A 171 9.12 4.64 17.73
CA TYR A 171 7.77 5.11 18.05
C TYR A 171 7.38 6.36 17.25
N GLU A 172 8.28 7.34 17.20
CA GLU A 172 8.01 8.62 16.51
C GLU A 172 7.86 8.42 14.99
N GLY A 173 8.71 7.59 14.39
CA GLY A 173 8.62 7.21 12.98
C GLY A 173 7.32 6.50 12.63
N VAL A 174 6.82 5.62 13.51
CA VAL A 174 5.51 4.97 13.35
C VAL A 174 4.39 6.01 13.38
N VAL A 175 4.39 6.91 14.38
CA VAL A 175 3.37 7.97 14.51
C VAL A 175 3.35 8.85 13.26
N GLN A 176 4.50 9.34 12.80
CA GLN A 176 4.59 10.19 11.61
C GLN A 176 4.09 9.46 10.35
N THR A 177 4.49 8.19 10.17
CA THR A 177 4.05 7.38 9.02
C THR A 177 2.54 7.14 9.05
N LEU A 178 1.99 6.81 10.22
CA LEU A 178 0.56 6.59 10.38
C LEU A 178 -0.24 7.88 10.12
N GLN A 179 0.23 9.02 10.63
CA GLN A 179 -0.39 10.32 10.34
C GLN A 179 -0.48 10.59 8.83
N GLN A 180 0.61 10.35 8.09
CA GLN A 180 0.61 10.49 6.64
C GLN A 180 -0.39 9.57 5.95
N ILE A 181 -0.43 8.29 6.32
CA ILE A 181 -1.37 7.31 5.75
C ILE A 181 -2.81 7.75 5.99
N VAL A 182 -3.14 8.17 7.21
CA VAL A 182 -4.51 8.64 7.57
C VAL A 182 -4.86 9.91 6.81
N GLN A 183 -3.93 10.86 6.70
CA GLN A 183 -4.16 12.09 5.94
C GLN A 183 -4.40 11.80 4.44
N LEU A 184 -3.69 10.85 3.85
CA LEU A 184 -3.90 10.44 2.47
C LEU A 184 -5.29 9.85 2.27
N HIS A 185 -5.77 9.03 3.21
CA HIS A 185 -7.15 8.54 3.18
C HIS A 185 -8.17 9.68 3.28
N GLN A 186 -7.98 10.62 4.19
CA GLN A 186 -8.85 11.80 4.35
C GLN A 186 -8.87 12.69 3.08
N ASN A 187 -7.77 12.69 2.33
CA ASN A 187 -7.67 13.38 1.03
C ASN A 187 -8.32 12.59 -0.14
N GLY A 188 -9.01 11.48 0.15
CA GLY A 188 -9.80 10.72 -0.81
C GLY A 188 -9.08 9.55 -1.48
N HIS A 189 -7.83 9.23 -1.10
CA HIS A 189 -7.16 8.03 -1.60
C HIS A 189 -7.77 6.76 -1.00
N THR A 190 -7.88 5.71 -1.80
CA THR A 190 -8.09 4.35 -1.30
C THR A 190 -6.78 3.85 -0.69
N ILE A 191 -6.82 3.35 0.52
CA ILE A 191 -5.63 2.91 1.25
C ILE A 191 -5.68 1.41 1.49
N LEU A 192 -4.58 0.71 1.20
CA LEU A 192 -4.36 -0.67 1.61
C LEU A 192 -3.06 -0.75 2.43
N VAL A 193 -3.16 -1.11 3.69
CA VAL A 193 -2.01 -1.35 4.57
C VAL A 193 -1.85 -2.84 4.80
N ILE A 194 -0.73 -3.40 4.38
CA ILE A 194 -0.33 -4.74 4.77
C ILE A 194 0.45 -4.62 6.07
N THR A 195 -0.02 -5.26 7.12
CA THR A 195 0.71 -5.29 8.40
C THR A 195 0.25 -6.45 9.28
N HIS A 196 1.14 -6.88 10.18
CA HIS A 196 0.84 -7.77 11.28
C HIS A 196 0.58 -7.02 12.60
N ASP A 197 0.84 -5.71 12.64
CA ASP A 197 0.69 -4.83 13.80
C ASP A 197 -0.68 -4.13 13.82
N LEU A 198 -1.75 -4.89 14.02
CA LEU A 198 -3.13 -4.40 13.97
C LEU A 198 -3.38 -3.25 14.98
N GLU A 199 -2.74 -3.30 16.15
CA GLU A 199 -2.89 -2.30 17.21
C GLU A 199 -2.44 -0.88 16.83
N LYS A 200 -1.66 -0.74 15.76
CA LYS A 200 -1.16 0.56 15.32
C LYS A 200 -2.15 1.30 14.42
N VAL A 201 -2.98 0.58 13.66
CA VAL A 201 -3.68 1.15 12.50
C VAL A 201 -5.17 0.80 12.41
N LEU A 202 -5.64 -0.20 13.14
CA LEU A 202 -6.97 -0.76 12.93
C LEU A 202 -8.11 0.23 13.22
N ALA A 203 -7.89 1.20 14.11
CA ALA A 203 -8.85 2.27 14.40
C ALA A 203 -9.23 3.12 13.17
N HIS A 204 -8.38 3.13 12.14
CA HIS A 204 -8.60 3.90 10.92
C HIS A 204 -9.17 3.05 9.78
N ALA A 205 -9.23 1.72 9.95
CA ALA A 205 -9.65 0.80 8.92
C ALA A 205 -11.19 0.78 8.79
N THR A 206 -11.67 0.84 7.56
CA THR A 206 -13.06 0.56 7.21
C THR A 206 -13.29 -0.93 6.98
N ARG A 207 -12.20 -1.70 6.74
CA ARG A 207 -12.25 -3.12 6.39
C ARG A 207 -10.97 -3.84 6.83
N LEU A 208 -11.13 -5.02 7.43
CA LEU A 208 -10.04 -5.91 7.81
C LEU A 208 -10.14 -7.21 7.02
N CYS A 209 -9.03 -7.58 6.37
CA CYS A 209 -8.91 -8.82 5.62
C CYS A 209 -7.79 -9.68 6.19
N ILE A 210 -8.05 -10.98 6.32
CA ILE A 210 -7.05 -11.96 6.78
C ILE A 210 -6.74 -12.95 5.67
N MET A 211 -5.47 -13.03 5.34
CA MET A 211 -4.97 -13.93 4.31
C MET A 211 -4.20 -15.11 4.91
N GLN A 212 -4.50 -16.32 4.46
CA GLN A 212 -3.80 -17.54 4.86
C GLN A 212 -3.71 -18.50 3.67
N GLN A 213 -2.53 -19.12 3.49
CA GLN A 213 -2.29 -20.13 2.46
C GLN A 213 -2.74 -19.73 1.04
N GLY A 214 -2.44 -18.48 0.67
CA GLY A 214 -2.71 -17.97 -0.68
C GLY A 214 -4.17 -17.58 -0.95
N ASP A 215 -5.02 -17.48 0.07
CA ASP A 215 -6.42 -17.12 -0.07
C ASP A 215 -6.88 -16.18 1.04
N ILE A 216 -7.91 -15.37 0.77
CA ILE A 216 -8.55 -14.49 1.76
C ILE A 216 -9.56 -15.31 2.56
N ARG A 217 -9.32 -15.48 3.86
CA ARG A 217 -10.11 -16.31 4.76
C ARG A 217 -11.16 -15.54 5.54
N LEU A 218 -10.85 -14.29 5.88
CA LEU A 218 -11.79 -13.38 6.52
C LEU A 218 -11.74 -12.04 5.79
N ASP A 219 -12.88 -11.42 5.65
CA ASP A 219 -13.06 -10.15 4.96
C ASP A 219 -14.35 -9.47 5.47
N GLY A 220 -14.24 -8.30 6.08
CA GLY A 220 -15.40 -7.61 6.64
C GLY A 220 -15.04 -6.45 7.55
N LEU A 221 -16.02 -6.02 8.35
CA LEU A 221 -15.81 -4.96 9.34
C LEU A 221 -14.76 -5.39 10.37
N PRO A 222 -13.87 -4.46 10.79
CA PRO A 222 -12.81 -4.77 11.75
C PRO A 222 -13.30 -5.46 13.01
N GLU A 223 -14.45 -5.06 13.57
CA GLU A 223 -15.06 -5.62 14.78
C GLU A 223 -15.44 -7.10 14.64
N GLU A 224 -15.97 -7.46 13.46
CA GLU A 224 -16.40 -8.82 13.17
C GLU A 224 -15.20 -9.73 12.95
N VAL A 225 -14.26 -9.28 12.11
CA VAL A 225 -13.09 -10.06 11.72
C VAL A 225 -12.14 -10.28 12.89
N LEU A 226 -11.91 -9.24 13.72
CA LEU A 226 -10.96 -9.26 14.82
C LEU A 226 -11.22 -10.38 15.84
N SER A 227 -12.48 -10.77 16.02
CA SER A 227 -12.85 -11.84 16.93
C SER A 227 -12.36 -13.23 16.49
N HIS A 228 -11.97 -13.39 15.23
CA HIS A 228 -11.63 -14.66 14.60
C HIS A 228 -10.17 -14.78 14.11
N VAL A 229 -9.36 -13.71 14.23
CA VAL A 229 -8.01 -13.64 13.62
C VAL A 229 -7.04 -14.70 14.14
N GLU A 230 -7.16 -15.11 15.42
CA GLU A 230 -6.27 -16.10 16.03
C GLU A 230 -6.37 -17.47 15.37
N LYS A 231 -7.54 -17.82 14.81
CA LYS A 231 -7.73 -19.07 14.05
C LYS A 231 -6.86 -19.11 12.79
N TYR A 232 -6.41 -17.95 12.33
CA TYR A 232 -5.60 -17.79 11.12
C TYR A 232 -4.16 -17.35 11.42
N SER A 233 -3.70 -17.64 12.64
CA SER A 233 -2.32 -17.33 13.08
C SER A 233 -1.98 -15.83 13.07
N VAL A 234 -2.98 -14.99 13.23
CA VAL A 234 -2.81 -13.54 13.43
C VAL A 234 -3.01 -13.23 14.92
N LYS A 235 -2.02 -12.54 15.50
CA LYS A 235 -2.10 -12.15 16.90
C LYS A 235 -3.18 -11.12 17.11
N ARG A 236 -4.12 -11.40 18.02
CA ARG A 236 -5.09 -10.42 18.45
C ARG A 236 -4.40 -9.35 19.32
N PRO A 237 -4.70 -8.05 19.12
CA PRO A 237 -4.25 -7.00 20.03
C PRO A 237 -4.63 -7.26 21.49
N SER A 238 -3.86 -6.67 22.42
CA SER A 238 -4.02 -6.90 23.87
C SER A 238 -5.44 -6.63 24.36
N PRO A 239 -5.94 -7.38 25.38
CA PRO A 239 -7.25 -7.16 25.97
C PRO A 239 -7.50 -5.77 26.54
N SER A 240 -6.45 -5.01 26.85
CA SER A 240 -6.53 -3.59 27.24
C SER A 240 -7.00 -2.69 26.10
N GLN A 241 -6.86 -3.13 24.86
CA GLN A 241 -7.35 -2.46 23.63
C GLN A 241 -8.59 -3.20 23.10
N ARG A 242 -9.64 -3.26 23.90
CA ARG A 242 -10.90 -3.96 23.52
C ARG A 242 -11.71 -3.20 22.49
N LEU A 243 -11.57 -1.88 22.42
CA LEU A 243 -12.27 -1.03 21.48
C LEU A 243 -11.34 -0.75 20.29
N ILE A 244 -11.82 -1.00 19.08
CA ILE A 244 -11.05 -0.76 17.84
C ILE A 244 -10.57 0.69 17.76
N GLU A 245 -11.39 1.64 18.22
CA GLU A 245 -11.06 3.06 18.31
C GLU A 245 -9.76 3.35 19.07
N THR A 246 -9.33 2.44 19.97
CA THR A 246 -8.07 2.58 20.70
C THR A 246 -6.88 1.91 20.01
N MET A 247 -7.10 1.20 18.90
CA MET A 247 -6.06 0.52 18.13
C MET A 247 -5.40 1.48 17.14
N THR A 248 -4.81 2.51 17.70
CA THR A 248 -4.04 3.53 16.98
C THR A 248 -2.92 4.05 17.86
N TRP A 249 -1.82 4.44 17.22
CA TRP A 249 -0.74 5.17 17.89
C TRP A 249 -0.87 6.69 17.70
N LEU A 250 -1.91 7.16 17.02
CA LEU A 250 -2.29 8.58 16.99
C LEU A 250 -3.04 8.93 18.29
N ARG A 251 -2.66 10.04 18.93
CA ARG A 251 -3.31 10.62 20.10
C ARG A 251 -4.19 11.81 19.71
#